data_9247fd9dcd4bd8c270b9cce5f5a3f8e4
#
_entry.id   9247fd9dcd4bd8c270b9cce5f5a3f8e4
#
_cell.length_a   1.000
_cell.length_b   1.000
_cell.length_c   1.000
_cell.angle_alpha   90.00
_cell.angle_beta   90.00
_cell.angle_gamma   90.00
#
_symmetry.space_group_name_H-M   'P 1'
#
loop_
_entity.id
_entity.type
_entity.pdbx_description
1 polymer ?
#
loop_
_entity_poly.entity_id
_entity_poly.type
_entity_poly.pdbx_seq_one_letter_code
_entity_poly.pdbx_strand_id
1 'polypeptide(L)'
;MFGFLLLGSVLFLLDSLAGSDRQSIVVSVAQQQRLATLWETQTGSVVTPEQLDSLVKNWVEEEVLYREALRLGLDHEDSIVRRRLIQKLGFIAESNSSTTKPDLTLENYYQKNIQNYTLPERYTFEQLYFENEADATVALLSINRGDSSSELGEPSMLNSRYAFRSALEIDTTFGSRFAEKIAGIAADLWQGPFSSGLGFHLIQIITVHPEEVTPLAAIQDRVEMDFQRSQDELAKSEFIRELADKYSITIEPR
;
A
#
# COMPACT_ATOMS: atom_id res chain seq x y z
N MET A 1 -41.35 -10.32 54.21
CA MET A 1 -39.91 -10.15 54.33
C MET A 1 -39.11 -11.46 54.42
N PHE A 2 -39.58 -12.46 55.19
CA PHE A 2 -38.90 -13.75 55.34
C PHE A 2 -38.74 -14.56 54.01
N GLY A 3 -39.72 -14.52 53.09
CA GLY A 3 -39.68 -15.29 51.83
C GLY A 3 -38.60 -14.81 50.84
N PHE A 4 -38.25 -13.52 50.84
CA PHE A 4 -37.23 -12.97 49.97
C PHE A 4 -35.81 -13.34 50.42
N LEU A 5 -35.59 -13.38 51.75
CA LEU A 5 -34.33 -13.84 52.33
C LEU A 5 -34.10 -15.34 52.10
N LEU A 6 -35.16 -16.15 52.17
CA LEU A 6 -35.09 -17.60 51.91
C LEU A 6 -34.81 -17.88 50.44
N LEU A 7 -35.45 -17.16 49.53
CA LEU A 7 -35.20 -17.29 48.06
C LEU A 7 -33.77 -16.84 47.71
N GLY A 8 -33.28 -15.73 48.29
CA GLY A 8 -31.92 -15.25 48.10
C GLY A 8 -30.87 -16.22 48.63
N SER A 9 -31.14 -16.84 49.80
CA SER A 9 -30.25 -17.84 50.39
C SER A 9 -30.23 -19.14 49.59
N VAL A 10 -31.35 -19.58 49.00
CA VAL A 10 -31.44 -20.75 48.13
C VAL A 10 -30.72 -20.49 46.80
N LEU A 11 -30.89 -19.31 46.21
CA LEU A 11 -30.17 -18.93 45.02
C LEU A 11 -28.67 -18.82 45.25
N PHE A 12 -28.25 -18.27 46.37
CA PHE A 12 -26.83 -18.20 46.76
C PHE A 12 -26.24 -19.60 47.05
N LEU A 13 -27.00 -20.48 47.70
CA LEU A 13 -26.60 -21.88 47.91
C LEU A 13 -26.54 -22.67 46.59
N LEU A 14 -27.48 -22.46 45.69
CA LEU A 14 -27.46 -23.06 44.34
C LEU A 14 -26.28 -22.55 43.50
N ASP A 15 -25.96 -21.26 43.57
CA ASP A 15 -24.79 -20.68 42.93
C ASP A 15 -23.47 -21.19 43.57
N SER A 16 -23.44 -21.36 44.88
CA SER A 16 -22.27 -21.94 45.61
C SER A 16 -22.11 -23.46 45.39
N LEU A 17 -23.21 -24.18 45.14
CA LEU A 17 -23.23 -25.63 44.87
C LEU A 17 -23.05 -25.92 43.37
N ALA A 18 -23.42 -25.00 42.50
CA ALA A 18 -23.01 -24.97 41.09
C ALA A 18 -21.52 -24.60 41.05
N GLY A 19 -20.71 -25.49 41.62
CA GLY A 19 -19.30 -25.28 41.90
C GLY A 19 -18.61 -24.50 40.82
N SER A 20 -17.73 -23.60 41.20
CA SER A 20 -16.82 -22.92 40.29
C SER A 20 -16.23 -23.98 39.32
N ASP A 21 -16.78 -24.05 38.13
CA ASP A 21 -16.29 -24.95 37.09
C ASP A 21 -14.87 -24.48 36.81
N ARG A 22 -13.90 -25.06 37.55
CA ARG A 22 -12.49 -24.75 37.39
C ARG A 22 -12.13 -25.20 36.02
N GLN A 23 -12.14 -24.26 35.08
CA GLN A 23 -11.73 -24.52 33.72
C GLN A 23 -10.32 -25.12 33.73
N SER A 24 -10.21 -26.37 33.35
CA SER A 24 -8.94 -27.07 33.28
C SER A 24 -8.07 -26.48 32.19
N ILE A 25 -6.82 -26.17 32.50
CA ILE A 25 -5.78 -25.81 31.55
C ILE A 25 -4.81 -27.00 31.49
N VAL A 26 -4.77 -27.68 30.37
CA VAL A 26 -3.89 -28.82 30.15
C VAL A 26 -2.78 -28.41 29.18
N VAL A 27 -1.53 -28.42 29.64
CA VAL A 27 -0.35 -28.21 28.79
C VAL A 27 0.06 -29.55 28.23
N SER A 28 -0.39 -29.87 27.01
CA SER A 28 -0.06 -31.13 26.34
C SER A 28 1.42 -31.22 26.00
N VAL A 29 1.92 -32.44 25.78
CA VAL A 29 3.28 -32.68 25.26
C VAL A 29 3.52 -31.93 23.95
N ALA A 30 2.54 -31.91 23.06
CA ALA A 30 2.61 -31.16 21.79
C ALA A 30 2.74 -29.65 22.02
N GLN A 31 2.11 -29.11 23.05
CA GLN A 31 2.26 -27.70 23.42
C GLN A 31 3.66 -27.40 23.94
N GLN A 32 4.20 -28.25 24.80
CA GLN A 32 5.56 -28.12 25.33
C GLN A 32 6.59 -28.18 24.20
N GLN A 33 6.43 -29.11 23.25
CA GLN A 33 7.27 -29.21 22.07
C GLN A 33 7.22 -27.96 21.20
N ARG A 34 6.03 -27.36 20.99
CA ARG A 34 5.92 -26.10 20.25
C ARG A 34 6.67 -24.96 20.94
N LEU A 35 6.59 -24.85 22.27
CA LEU A 35 7.34 -23.86 23.03
C LEU A 35 8.85 -24.06 22.89
N ALA A 36 9.32 -25.31 22.96
CA ALA A 36 10.73 -25.65 22.75
C ALA A 36 11.21 -25.27 21.34
N THR A 37 10.45 -25.67 20.30
CA THR A 37 10.80 -25.36 18.90
C THR A 37 10.83 -23.85 18.65
N LEU A 38 9.88 -23.10 19.21
CA LEU A 38 9.83 -21.63 19.09
C LEU A 38 11.09 -20.99 19.72
N TRP A 39 11.46 -21.44 20.92
CA TRP A 39 12.68 -21.01 21.60
C TRP A 39 13.93 -21.28 20.75
N GLU A 40 14.08 -22.51 20.24
CA GLU A 40 15.22 -22.91 19.42
C GLU A 40 15.30 -22.07 18.13
N THR A 41 14.16 -21.78 17.49
CA THR A 41 14.09 -20.95 16.29
C THR A 41 14.54 -19.52 16.57
N GLN A 42 14.18 -18.96 17.74
CA GLN A 42 14.48 -17.59 18.12
C GLN A 42 15.91 -17.40 18.65
N THR A 43 16.43 -18.39 19.36
CA THR A 43 17.73 -18.27 20.05
C THR A 43 18.87 -19.03 19.38
N GLY A 44 18.54 -19.96 18.48
CA GLY A 44 19.51 -20.88 17.87
C GLY A 44 20.04 -21.95 18.82
N SER A 45 19.46 -22.11 20.01
CA SER A 45 19.96 -23.01 21.07
C SER A 45 18.86 -23.96 21.53
N VAL A 46 19.24 -25.21 21.82
CA VAL A 46 18.33 -26.21 22.40
C VAL A 46 17.87 -25.74 23.77
N VAL A 47 16.57 -25.84 24.05
CA VAL A 47 15.97 -25.43 25.33
C VAL A 47 16.42 -26.39 26.46
N THR A 48 16.82 -25.84 27.61
CA THR A 48 17.06 -26.65 28.81
C THR A 48 15.75 -26.99 29.54
N PRO A 49 15.73 -28.03 30.41
CA PRO A 49 14.53 -28.35 31.18
C PRO A 49 14.00 -27.16 32.01
N GLU A 50 14.89 -26.42 32.69
CA GLU A 50 14.53 -25.26 33.50
C GLU A 50 13.98 -24.09 32.65
N GLN A 51 14.51 -23.93 31.46
CA GLN A 51 13.99 -22.96 30.50
C GLN A 51 12.59 -23.38 30.00
N LEU A 52 12.41 -24.67 29.68
CA LEU A 52 11.11 -25.20 29.27
C LEU A 52 10.06 -25.01 30.35
N ASP A 53 10.39 -25.32 31.62
CA ASP A 53 9.49 -25.10 32.76
C ASP A 53 9.08 -23.62 32.87
N SER A 54 10.01 -22.71 32.65
CA SER A 54 9.75 -21.27 32.67
C SER A 54 8.83 -20.86 31.52
N LEU A 55 9.06 -21.39 30.32
CA LEU A 55 8.22 -21.16 29.13
C LEU A 55 6.80 -21.68 29.33
N VAL A 56 6.67 -22.89 29.91
CA VAL A 56 5.37 -23.48 30.25
C VAL A 56 4.63 -22.63 31.26
N LYS A 57 5.32 -22.16 32.32
CA LYS A 57 4.73 -21.27 33.33
C LYS A 57 4.20 -19.97 32.68
N ASN A 58 5.01 -19.30 31.90
CA ASN A 58 4.62 -18.07 31.23
C ASN A 58 3.41 -18.31 30.30
N TRP A 59 3.44 -19.41 29.54
CA TRP A 59 2.33 -19.76 28.67
C TRP A 59 1.02 -20.01 29.46
N VAL A 60 1.10 -20.65 30.64
CA VAL A 60 -0.07 -20.85 31.50
C VAL A 60 -0.61 -19.52 32.02
N GLU A 61 0.26 -18.60 32.43
CA GLU A 61 -0.13 -17.25 32.86
C GLU A 61 -0.85 -16.50 31.74
N GLU A 62 -0.31 -16.53 30.52
CA GLU A 62 -0.93 -15.93 29.34
C GLU A 62 -2.30 -16.57 29.03
N GLU A 63 -2.41 -17.88 29.10
CA GLU A 63 -3.65 -18.62 28.80
C GLU A 63 -4.74 -18.30 29.84
N VAL A 64 -4.38 -18.16 31.12
CA VAL A 64 -5.31 -17.73 32.18
C VAL A 64 -5.84 -16.32 31.87
N LEU A 65 -4.94 -15.38 31.59
CA LEU A 65 -5.32 -14.00 31.28
C LEU A 65 -6.18 -13.93 29.99
N TYR A 66 -5.84 -14.69 28.97
CA TYR A 66 -6.60 -14.75 27.73
C TYR A 66 -8.02 -15.29 27.95
N ARG A 67 -8.18 -16.41 28.65
CA ARG A 67 -9.51 -16.97 28.96
C ARG A 67 -10.35 -16.02 29.78
N GLU A 68 -9.74 -15.37 30.78
CA GLU A 68 -10.45 -14.39 31.58
C GLU A 68 -10.86 -13.14 30.81
N ALA A 69 -10.00 -12.67 29.89
CA ALA A 69 -10.33 -11.57 28.99
C ALA A 69 -11.55 -11.88 28.10
N LEU A 70 -11.59 -13.11 27.53
CA LEU A 70 -12.75 -13.57 26.76
C LEU A 70 -14.00 -13.70 27.63
N ARG A 71 -13.86 -14.22 28.86
CA ARG A 71 -14.98 -14.33 29.81
C ARG A 71 -15.58 -12.96 30.20
N LEU A 72 -14.72 -11.95 30.30
CA LEU A 72 -15.11 -10.56 30.56
C LEU A 72 -15.61 -9.83 29.29
N GLY A 73 -15.56 -10.47 28.12
CA GLY A 73 -16.01 -9.89 26.87
C GLY A 73 -15.13 -8.74 26.36
N LEU A 74 -13.84 -8.71 26.74
CA LEU A 74 -12.92 -7.65 26.32
C LEU A 74 -12.60 -7.66 24.82
N ASP A 75 -12.96 -8.73 24.11
CA ASP A 75 -12.88 -8.86 22.66
C ASP A 75 -14.10 -8.27 21.95
N HIS A 76 -15.21 -8.06 22.66
CA HIS A 76 -16.44 -7.53 22.09
C HIS A 76 -16.27 -6.05 21.75
N GLU A 77 -16.65 -5.68 20.53
CA GLU A 77 -16.57 -4.30 20.00
C GLU A 77 -15.15 -3.70 19.98
N ASP A 78 -14.12 -4.48 20.30
CA ASP A 78 -12.75 -4.03 20.17
C ASP A 78 -12.32 -3.99 18.70
N SER A 79 -12.08 -2.79 18.21
CA SER A 79 -11.69 -2.55 16.81
C SER A 79 -10.32 -3.16 16.45
N ILE A 80 -9.42 -3.31 17.42
CA ILE A 80 -8.08 -3.90 17.23
C ILE A 80 -8.20 -5.40 17.07
N VAL A 81 -8.92 -6.04 17.99
CA VAL A 81 -9.22 -7.49 17.94
C VAL A 81 -9.93 -7.82 16.62
N ARG A 82 -11.01 -7.08 16.30
CA ARG A 82 -11.76 -7.24 15.07
C ARG A 82 -10.85 -7.14 13.83
N ARG A 83 -10.01 -6.10 13.76
CA ARG A 83 -9.08 -5.90 12.64
C ARG A 83 -8.10 -7.07 12.53
N ARG A 84 -7.58 -7.56 13.66
CA ARG A 84 -6.63 -8.69 13.69
C ARG A 84 -7.26 -9.99 13.20
N LEU A 85 -8.51 -10.24 13.57
CA LEU A 85 -9.25 -11.42 13.10
C LEU A 85 -9.52 -11.36 11.59
N ILE A 86 -9.92 -10.18 11.09
CA ILE A 86 -10.11 -9.95 9.65
C ILE A 86 -8.81 -10.17 8.87
N GLN A 87 -7.68 -9.66 9.37
CA GLN A 87 -6.37 -9.88 8.75
C GLN A 87 -6.00 -11.37 8.71
N LYS A 88 -6.16 -12.10 9.83
CA LYS A 88 -5.89 -13.54 9.87
C LYS A 88 -6.74 -14.32 8.87
N LEU A 89 -8.01 -13.97 8.75
CA LEU A 89 -8.91 -14.61 7.79
C LEU A 89 -8.50 -14.29 6.34
N GLY A 90 -8.02 -13.07 6.07
CA GLY A 90 -7.47 -12.67 4.78
C GLY A 90 -6.26 -13.54 4.37
N PHE A 91 -5.31 -13.78 5.27
CA PHE A 91 -4.17 -14.67 5.01
C PHE A 91 -4.57 -16.12 4.69
N ILE A 92 -5.63 -16.63 5.33
CA ILE A 92 -6.17 -17.96 5.00
C ILE A 92 -6.72 -17.98 3.56
N ALA A 93 -7.37 -16.90 3.13
CA ALA A 93 -7.87 -16.79 1.77
C ALA A 93 -6.72 -16.79 0.75
N GLU A 94 -5.68 -16.00 1.00
CA GLU A 94 -4.48 -15.91 0.14
C GLU A 94 -3.72 -17.24 0.05
N SER A 95 -3.55 -17.96 1.17
CA SER A 95 -2.85 -19.25 1.20
C SER A 95 -3.60 -20.39 0.47
N ASN A 96 -4.90 -20.26 0.26
CA ASN A 96 -5.71 -21.21 -0.47
C ASN A 96 -5.78 -20.93 -1.98
N SER A 97 -5.13 -19.85 -2.45
CA SER A 97 -5.18 -19.37 -3.84
C SER A 97 -4.37 -20.21 -4.86
N SER A 98 -3.94 -21.42 -4.50
CA SER A 98 -3.11 -22.31 -5.35
C SER A 98 -3.78 -22.80 -6.64
N THR A 99 -4.96 -22.33 -7.00
CA THR A 99 -5.64 -22.67 -8.26
C THR A 99 -5.26 -21.68 -9.34
N THR A 100 -4.13 -21.92 -9.98
CA THR A 100 -3.73 -21.21 -11.21
C THR A 100 -4.78 -21.48 -12.29
N LYS A 101 -5.58 -20.50 -12.66
CA LYS A 101 -6.46 -20.57 -13.82
C LYS A 101 -5.60 -20.70 -15.07
N PRO A 102 -5.90 -21.59 -16.03
CA PRO A 102 -5.04 -21.87 -17.20
C PRO A 102 -4.71 -20.64 -18.06
N ASP A 103 -5.57 -19.63 -18.07
CA ASP A 103 -5.39 -18.40 -18.85
C ASP A 103 -4.58 -17.31 -18.14
N LEU A 104 -4.14 -17.55 -16.90
CA LEU A 104 -3.39 -16.60 -16.09
C LEU A 104 -1.88 -16.88 -16.17
N THR A 105 -1.31 -16.59 -17.33
CA THR A 105 0.15 -16.60 -17.50
C THR A 105 0.69 -15.18 -17.22
N LEU A 106 1.96 -15.11 -16.82
CA LEU A 106 2.67 -13.84 -16.61
C LEU A 106 2.61 -12.96 -17.87
N GLU A 107 2.79 -13.57 -19.05
CA GLU A 107 2.71 -12.89 -20.34
C GLU A 107 1.32 -12.28 -20.56
N ASN A 108 0.25 -13.04 -20.34
CA ASN A 108 -1.11 -12.52 -20.48
C ASN A 108 -1.42 -11.39 -19.50
N TYR A 109 -0.89 -11.48 -18.27
CA TYR A 109 -1.02 -10.41 -17.29
C TYR A 109 -0.30 -9.14 -17.75
N TYR A 110 0.95 -9.26 -18.20
CA TYR A 110 1.73 -8.16 -18.73
C TYR A 110 1.01 -7.49 -19.91
N GLN A 111 0.53 -8.25 -20.89
CA GLN A 111 -0.18 -7.72 -22.04
C GLN A 111 -1.48 -6.98 -21.67
N LYS A 112 -2.24 -7.52 -20.72
CA LYS A 112 -3.46 -6.87 -20.24
C LYS A 112 -3.21 -5.57 -19.47
N ASN A 113 -2.02 -5.43 -18.89
CA ASN A 113 -1.64 -4.31 -18.04
C ASN A 113 -0.50 -3.49 -18.65
N ILE A 114 -0.29 -3.58 -19.97
CA ILE A 114 0.86 -3.03 -20.69
C ILE A 114 1.05 -1.53 -20.42
N GLN A 115 -0.02 -0.80 -20.20
CA GLN A 115 0.02 0.63 -19.90
C GLN A 115 0.73 0.94 -18.57
N ASN A 116 0.70 0.02 -17.60
CA ASN A 116 1.42 0.16 -16.33
C ASN A 116 2.93 -0.02 -16.49
N TYR A 117 3.35 -0.56 -17.62
CA TYR A 117 4.73 -0.88 -17.97
C TYR A 117 5.22 -0.05 -19.18
N THR A 118 4.47 0.96 -19.54
CA THR A 118 4.78 1.90 -20.60
C THR A 118 5.31 3.19 -20.00
N LEU A 119 6.50 3.60 -20.45
CA LEU A 119 7.05 4.91 -20.11
C LEU A 119 6.29 5.94 -20.94
N PRO A 120 5.73 6.97 -20.34
CA PRO A 120 5.04 8.02 -21.10
C PRO A 120 6.03 8.82 -21.93
N GLU A 121 5.53 9.57 -22.90
CA GLU A 121 6.31 10.55 -23.63
C GLU A 121 7.01 11.50 -22.67
N ARG A 122 8.30 11.80 -22.95
CA ARG A 122 9.16 12.66 -22.12
C ARG A 122 9.91 13.64 -22.98
N TYR A 123 10.22 14.77 -22.39
CA TYR A 123 10.86 15.89 -23.05
C TYR A 123 12.22 16.18 -22.43
N THR A 124 13.21 16.43 -23.27
CA THR A 124 14.45 17.10 -22.88
C THR A 124 14.41 18.49 -23.48
N PHE A 125 14.48 19.52 -22.64
CA PHE A 125 14.32 20.91 -23.07
C PHE A 125 15.17 21.85 -22.24
N GLU A 126 15.45 23.03 -22.83
CA GLU A 126 16.00 24.19 -22.14
C GLU A 126 14.92 25.25 -21.96
N GLN A 127 15.09 26.07 -20.90
CA GLN A 127 14.17 27.17 -20.61
C GLN A 127 14.94 28.44 -20.20
N LEU A 128 14.36 29.58 -20.53
CA LEU A 128 14.72 30.88 -19.99
C LEU A 128 13.52 31.43 -19.25
N TYR A 129 13.74 31.93 -18.05
CA TYR A 129 12.72 32.52 -17.20
C TYR A 129 12.70 34.04 -17.28
N PHE A 130 11.51 34.64 -17.18
CA PHE A 130 11.25 36.08 -17.13
C PHE A 130 10.10 36.38 -16.16
N GLU A 131 10.20 37.49 -15.45
CA GLU A 131 9.12 37.95 -14.57
C GLU A 131 7.91 38.47 -15.36
N ASN A 132 8.16 39.05 -16.54
CA ASN A 132 7.11 39.63 -17.36
C ASN A 132 7.19 39.18 -18.84
N GLU A 133 6.06 39.27 -19.52
CA GLU A 133 5.89 38.80 -20.91
C GLU A 133 6.65 39.66 -21.90
N ALA A 134 6.77 40.98 -21.63
CA ALA A 134 7.42 41.89 -22.55
C ALA A 134 8.91 41.60 -22.71
N ASP A 135 9.61 41.32 -21.58
CA ASP A 135 11.04 41.01 -21.60
C ASP A 135 11.28 39.62 -22.25
N ALA A 136 10.42 38.65 -21.99
CA ALA A 136 10.47 37.34 -22.68
C ALA A 136 10.30 37.51 -24.19
N THR A 137 9.39 38.38 -24.63
CA THR A 137 9.16 38.63 -26.06
C THR A 137 10.36 39.31 -26.69
N VAL A 138 10.96 40.28 -26.03
CA VAL A 138 12.19 40.98 -26.52
C VAL A 138 13.33 39.96 -26.61
N ALA A 139 13.52 39.12 -25.62
CA ALA A 139 14.54 38.07 -25.62
C ALA A 139 14.34 37.08 -26.80
N LEU A 140 13.10 36.65 -27.05
CA LEU A 140 12.80 35.78 -28.17
C LEU A 140 13.14 36.41 -29.54
N LEU A 141 12.84 37.73 -29.68
CA LEU A 141 13.20 38.47 -30.91
C LEU A 141 14.73 38.58 -31.09
N SER A 142 15.49 38.74 -29.98
CA SER A 142 16.95 38.74 -30.02
C SER A 142 17.52 37.41 -30.45
N ILE A 143 17.03 36.34 -29.86
CA ILE A 143 17.42 34.96 -30.22
C ILE A 143 17.15 34.71 -31.73
N ASN A 144 15.99 35.10 -32.20
CA ASN A 144 15.61 34.95 -33.63
C ASN A 144 16.45 35.78 -34.58
N ARG A 145 17.16 36.78 -34.10
CA ARG A 145 18.16 37.55 -34.89
C ARG A 145 19.55 36.95 -34.86
N GLY A 146 19.77 35.91 -34.03
CA GLY A 146 21.02 35.17 -33.92
C GLY A 146 21.85 35.51 -32.67
N ASP A 147 21.28 36.26 -31.73
CA ASP A 147 21.95 36.53 -30.46
C ASP A 147 22.00 35.24 -29.60
N SER A 148 23.04 35.12 -28.76
CA SER A 148 23.19 33.97 -27.87
C SER A 148 22.10 33.97 -26.79
N SER A 149 21.48 32.81 -26.61
CA SER A 149 20.50 32.61 -25.50
C SER A 149 21.15 32.50 -24.14
N SER A 150 22.47 32.23 -24.06
CA SER A 150 23.17 31.90 -22.78
C SER A 150 23.22 33.06 -21.78
N GLU A 151 23.09 34.30 -22.24
CA GLU A 151 23.10 35.51 -21.42
C GLU A 151 21.71 36.13 -21.24
N LEU A 152 20.69 35.52 -21.86
CA LEU A 152 19.31 35.94 -21.76
C LEU A 152 18.58 35.16 -20.64
N GLY A 153 17.54 35.75 -20.12
CA GLY A 153 16.78 35.19 -18.99
C GLY A 153 17.18 35.79 -17.67
N GLU A 154 16.26 35.76 -16.74
CA GLU A 154 16.41 36.34 -15.41
C GLU A 154 16.81 35.24 -14.42
N PRO A 155 17.50 35.62 -13.31
CA PRO A 155 17.83 34.68 -12.27
C PRO A 155 16.56 34.06 -11.65
N SER A 156 16.53 32.74 -11.55
CA SER A 156 15.41 32.04 -10.93
C SER A 156 15.90 30.80 -10.17
N MET A 157 15.04 30.19 -9.37
CA MET A 157 15.33 28.91 -8.71
C MET A 157 15.10 27.70 -9.65
N LEU A 158 14.68 27.94 -10.87
CA LEU A 158 14.45 26.90 -11.87
C LEU A 158 15.76 26.50 -12.55
N ASN A 159 15.86 25.23 -12.94
CA ASN A 159 16.97 24.78 -13.77
C ASN A 159 16.80 25.36 -15.20
N SER A 160 17.90 25.70 -15.84
CA SER A 160 17.90 26.10 -17.25
C SER A 160 17.66 24.92 -18.19
N ARG A 161 17.96 23.70 -17.76
CA ARG A 161 17.80 22.47 -18.55
C ARG A 161 17.12 21.37 -17.77
N TYR A 162 16.19 20.70 -18.42
CA TYR A 162 15.44 19.56 -17.94
C TYR A 162 15.61 18.39 -18.92
N ALA A 163 15.96 17.21 -18.41
CA ALA A 163 16.15 16.00 -19.20
C ALA A 163 15.12 14.92 -18.83
N PHE A 164 14.55 14.26 -19.83
CA PHE A 164 13.64 13.13 -19.68
C PHE A 164 12.41 13.41 -18.81
N ARG A 165 11.81 14.60 -18.90
CA ARG A 165 10.65 14.99 -18.09
C ARG A 165 9.34 14.59 -18.74
N SER A 166 8.53 13.85 -18.00
CA SER A 166 7.14 13.53 -18.36
C SER A 166 6.23 14.78 -18.21
N ALA A 167 5.07 14.75 -18.82
CA ALA A 167 4.07 15.82 -18.69
C ALA A 167 3.72 16.11 -17.23
N LEU A 168 3.58 15.07 -16.38
CA LEU A 168 3.30 15.24 -14.97
C LEU A 168 4.42 15.96 -14.21
N GLU A 169 5.68 15.62 -14.50
CA GLU A 169 6.84 16.29 -13.86
C GLU A 169 6.98 17.74 -14.32
N ILE A 170 6.67 18.02 -15.60
CA ILE A 170 6.65 19.39 -16.13
C ILE A 170 5.55 20.19 -15.46
N ASP A 171 4.34 19.66 -15.36
CA ASP A 171 3.22 20.31 -14.69
C ASP A 171 3.47 20.52 -13.20
N THR A 172 4.15 19.59 -12.54
CA THR A 172 4.57 19.73 -11.13
C THR A 172 5.54 20.90 -10.95
N THR A 173 6.41 21.15 -11.94
CA THR A 173 7.43 22.20 -11.87
C THR A 173 6.88 23.57 -12.26
N PHE A 174 6.14 23.65 -13.37
CA PHE A 174 5.72 24.91 -14.00
C PHE A 174 4.24 25.26 -13.76
N GLY A 175 3.48 24.32 -13.19
CA GLY A 175 2.04 24.47 -12.95
C GLY A 175 1.17 23.68 -13.92
N SER A 176 -0.06 23.43 -13.52
CA SER A 176 -1.02 22.57 -14.23
C SER A 176 -1.16 22.97 -15.71
N ARG A 177 -1.14 21.96 -16.57
CA ARG A 177 -1.31 22.12 -18.02
C ARG A 177 -0.18 22.87 -18.73
N PHE A 178 0.97 23.05 -18.10
CA PHE A 178 2.11 23.65 -18.78
C PHE A 178 2.68 22.73 -19.85
N ALA A 179 2.72 21.42 -19.57
CA ALA A 179 3.13 20.42 -20.55
C ALA A 179 2.30 20.45 -21.82
N GLU A 180 0.99 20.69 -21.73
CA GLU A 180 0.11 20.85 -22.89
C GLU A 180 0.51 22.04 -23.79
N LYS A 181 1.02 23.14 -23.20
CA LYS A 181 1.44 24.33 -23.93
C LYS A 181 2.71 24.09 -24.75
N ILE A 182 3.58 23.20 -24.26
CA ILE A 182 4.84 22.90 -24.92
C ILE A 182 4.80 21.61 -25.75
N ALA A 183 3.70 20.84 -25.64
CA ALA A 183 3.50 19.66 -26.47
C ALA A 183 3.35 20.08 -27.94
N GLY A 184 4.10 19.40 -28.82
CA GLY A 184 4.03 19.62 -30.29
C GLY A 184 4.73 20.90 -30.81
N ILE A 185 5.43 21.66 -29.92
CA ILE A 185 6.28 22.75 -30.43
C ILE A 185 7.49 22.17 -31.18
N ALA A 186 7.96 22.92 -32.19
CA ALA A 186 9.08 22.48 -33.01
C ALA A 186 10.37 22.31 -32.18
N ALA A 187 11.09 21.21 -32.42
CA ALA A 187 12.40 21.00 -31.78
C ALA A 187 13.43 22.02 -32.29
N ASP A 188 14.48 22.22 -31.51
CA ASP A 188 15.64 23.07 -31.80
C ASP A 188 15.34 24.56 -31.99
N LEU A 189 14.10 25.00 -31.77
CA LEU A 189 13.73 26.41 -31.86
C LEU A 189 13.24 26.92 -30.47
N TRP A 190 13.69 28.12 -30.12
CA TRP A 190 13.14 28.82 -28.99
C TRP A 190 11.72 29.30 -29.30
N GLN A 191 10.80 29.00 -28.41
CA GLN A 191 9.39 29.36 -28.57
C GLN A 191 8.81 29.86 -27.24
N GLY A 192 7.73 30.61 -27.33
CA GLY A 192 7.06 31.26 -26.22
C GLY A 192 6.68 32.71 -26.53
N PRO A 193 6.45 33.54 -25.54
CA PRO A 193 6.49 33.23 -24.10
C PRO A 193 5.33 32.35 -23.62
N PHE A 194 5.63 31.34 -22.80
CA PHE A 194 4.65 30.48 -22.16
C PHE A 194 4.46 30.91 -20.71
N SER A 195 3.25 31.27 -20.33
CA SER A 195 2.93 31.64 -18.93
C SER A 195 2.84 30.42 -18.02
N SER A 196 3.39 30.54 -16.82
CA SER A 196 3.30 29.54 -15.73
C SER A 196 2.79 30.20 -14.43
N GLY A 197 2.73 29.44 -13.34
CA GLY A 197 2.50 29.98 -12.01
C GLY A 197 3.68 30.81 -11.47
N LEU A 198 4.83 30.77 -12.12
CA LEU A 198 6.08 31.39 -11.68
C LEU A 198 6.44 32.64 -12.51
N GLY A 199 5.91 32.81 -13.69
CA GLY A 199 6.21 33.87 -14.63
C GLY A 199 6.09 33.40 -16.08
N PHE A 200 6.98 33.88 -16.95
CA PHE A 200 6.99 33.60 -18.39
C PHE A 200 8.26 32.84 -18.77
N HIS A 201 8.12 31.92 -19.71
CA HIS A 201 9.21 31.04 -20.13
C HIS A 201 9.35 31.02 -21.65
N LEU A 202 10.58 31.09 -22.09
CA LEU A 202 10.93 30.64 -23.44
C LEU A 202 11.42 29.18 -23.33
N ILE A 203 10.97 28.32 -24.21
CA ILE A 203 11.27 26.90 -24.21
C ILE A 203 11.90 26.52 -25.55
N GLN A 204 12.97 25.73 -25.48
CA GLN A 204 13.55 25.04 -26.62
C GLN A 204 13.51 23.54 -26.35
N ILE A 205 12.70 22.79 -27.09
CA ILE A 205 12.72 21.33 -27.06
C ILE A 205 13.96 20.85 -27.77
N ILE A 206 14.80 20.09 -27.07
CA ILE A 206 16.01 19.46 -27.63
C ILE A 206 15.67 18.09 -28.19
N THR A 207 14.89 17.31 -27.41
CA THR A 207 14.52 15.95 -27.82
C THR A 207 13.18 15.59 -27.22
N VAL A 208 12.30 15.05 -28.04
CA VAL A 208 11.09 14.36 -27.62
C VAL A 208 11.40 12.86 -27.59
N HIS A 209 11.23 12.25 -26.41
CA HIS A 209 11.36 10.81 -26.22
C HIS A 209 9.96 10.21 -26.29
N PRO A 210 9.63 9.45 -27.33
CA PRO A 210 8.30 8.90 -27.51
C PRO A 210 7.94 7.95 -26.35
N GLU A 211 6.66 7.67 -26.23
CA GLU A 211 6.17 6.60 -25.39
C GLU A 211 6.86 5.28 -25.71
N GLU A 212 7.31 4.56 -24.69
CA GLU A 212 8.07 3.32 -24.84
C GLU A 212 7.54 2.23 -23.91
N VAL A 213 7.13 1.12 -24.50
CA VAL A 213 6.76 -0.08 -23.75
C VAL A 213 8.02 -0.75 -23.24
N THR A 214 8.14 -0.90 -21.92
CA THR A 214 9.28 -1.60 -21.32
C THR A 214 9.12 -3.11 -21.53
N PRO A 215 10.02 -3.79 -22.23
CA PRO A 215 9.88 -5.21 -22.51
C PRO A 215 9.80 -6.05 -21.25
N LEU A 216 8.94 -7.10 -21.24
CA LEU A 216 8.77 -8.00 -20.09
C LEU A 216 10.10 -8.53 -19.57
N ALA A 217 11.02 -8.92 -20.44
CA ALA A 217 12.32 -9.45 -20.04
C ALA A 217 13.18 -8.46 -19.23
N ALA A 218 12.97 -7.16 -19.38
CA ALA A 218 13.70 -6.14 -18.63
C ALA A 218 13.10 -5.85 -17.23
N ILE A 219 11.84 -6.23 -17.01
CA ILE A 219 11.07 -5.94 -15.80
C ILE A 219 10.35 -7.16 -15.24
N GLN A 220 10.84 -8.36 -15.55
CA GLN A 220 10.17 -9.62 -15.22
C GLN A 220 9.83 -9.71 -13.72
N ASP A 221 10.80 -9.44 -12.85
CA ASP A 221 10.60 -9.51 -11.39
C ASP A 221 9.48 -8.56 -10.91
N ARG A 222 9.41 -7.36 -11.49
CA ARG A 222 8.35 -6.41 -11.17
C ARG A 222 6.99 -6.93 -11.60
N VAL A 223 6.90 -7.45 -12.83
CA VAL A 223 5.65 -8.00 -13.37
C VAL A 223 5.21 -9.23 -12.59
N GLU A 224 6.16 -10.09 -12.16
CA GLU A 224 5.87 -11.25 -11.30
C GLU A 224 5.28 -10.82 -9.95
N MET A 225 5.84 -9.80 -9.30
CA MET A 225 5.30 -9.27 -8.04
C MET A 225 3.90 -8.68 -8.21
N ASP A 226 3.67 -7.90 -9.28
CA ASP A 226 2.37 -7.31 -9.58
C ASP A 226 1.34 -8.40 -9.94
N PHE A 227 1.76 -9.41 -10.69
CA PHE A 227 0.93 -10.57 -11.03
C PHE A 227 0.52 -11.35 -9.79
N GLN A 228 1.48 -11.68 -8.90
CA GLN A 228 1.19 -12.39 -7.65
C GLN A 228 0.22 -11.59 -6.79
N ARG A 229 0.46 -10.29 -6.62
CA ARG A 229 -0.48 -9.40 -5.89
C ARG A 229 -1.89 -9.44 -6.49
N SER A 230 -2.00 -9.40 -7.81
CA SER A 230 -3.29 -9.48 -8.49
C SER A 230 -3.99 -10.82 -8.24
N GLN A 231 -3.24 -11.93 -8.18
CA GLN A 231 -3.78 -13.26 -7.84
C GLN A 231 -4.31 -13.29 -6.40
N ASP A 232 -3.53 -12.75 -5.46
CA ASP A 232 -3.90 -12.71 -4.05
C ASP A 232 -5.16 -11.86 -3.83
N GLU A 233 -5.27 -10.72 -4.52
CA GLU A 233 -6.47 -9.86 -4.47
C GLU A 233 -7.71 -10.56 -5.06
N LEU A 234 -7.55 -11.27 -6.17
CA LEU A 234 -8.63 -12.07 -6.78
C LEU A 234 -9.10 -13.18 -5.86
N ALA A 235 -8.16 -13.97 -5.32
CA ALA A 235 -8.46 -15.05 -4.39
C ALA A 235 -9.20 -14.53 -3.15
N LYS A 236 -8.74 -13.42 -2.59
CA LYS A 236 -9.38 -12.77 -1.45
C LYS A 236 -10.79 -12.29 -1.78
N SER A 237 -10.99 -11.71 -2.96
CA SER A 237 -12.32 -11.23 -3.37
C SER A 237 -13.30 -12.39 -3.62
N GLU A 238 -12.84 -13.48 -4.24
CA GLU A 238 -13.62 -14.71 -4.43
C GLU A 238 -13.99 -15.34 -3.08
N PHE A 239 -13.04 -15.45 -2.16
CA PHE A 239 -13.28 -15.95 -0.81
C PHE A 239 -14.30 -15.11 -0.03
N ILE A 240 -14.18 -13.76 -0.08
CA ILE A 240 -15.15 -12.86 0.57
C ILE A 240 -16.54 -13.05 -0.03
N ARG A 241 -16.65 -13.22 -1.35
CA ARG A 241 -17.92 -13.45 -2.03
C ARG A 241 -18.55 -14.77 -1.57
N GLU A 242 -17.78 -15.87 -1.53
CA GLU A 242 -18.26 -17.16 -1.04
C GLU A 242 -18.69 -17.10 0.44
N LEU A 243 -18.00 -16.30 1.26
CA LEU A 243 -18.42 -16.08 2.63
C LEU A 243 -19.70 -15.25 2.70
N ALA A 244 -19.81 -14.19 1.89
CA ALA A 244 -20.99 -13.31 1.88
C ALA A 244 -22.27 -14.04 1.55
N ASP A 245 -22.23 -15.07 0.70
CA ASP A 245 -23.36 -15.93 0.36
C ASP A 245 -23.96 -16.70 1.57
N LYS A 246 -23.19 -16.78 2.67
CA LYS A 246 -23.66 -17.40 3.94
C LYS A 246 -24.44 -16.42 4.84
N TYR A 247 -24.50 -15.15 4.47
CA TYR A 247 -25.11 -14.09 5.26
C TYR A 247 -26.26 -13.43 4.52
N SER A 248 -27.33 -13.11 5.24
CA SER A 248 -28.38 -12.21 4.72
C SER A 248 -27.97 -10.78 5.00
N ILE A 249 -27.67 -10.01 3.96
CA ILE A 249 -27.20 -8.62 4.08
C ILE A 249 -28.35 -7.68 3.76
N THR A 250 -28.77 -6.88 4.73
CA THR A 250 -29.79 -5.83 4.56
C THR A 250 -29.14 -4.49 4.82
N ILE A 251 -29.26 -3.57 3.87
CA ILE A 251 -28.77 -2.18 3.99
C ILE A 251 -30.00 -1.28 4.08
N GLU A 252 -30.16 -0.62 5.24
CA GLU A 252 -31.24 0.36 5.39
C GLU A 252 -30.94 1.61 4.55
N PRO A 253 -31.95 2.17 3.87
CA PRO A 253 -31.78 3.39 3.11
C PRO A 253 -31.44 4.56 4.05
N ARG A 254 -30.58 5.48 3.58
CA ARG A 254 -30.18 6.71 4.30
C ARG A 254 -31.25 7.77 4.20
#